data_3be512cdb0420418538bf9fdc873e798
#
_entry.id   3be512cdb0420418538bf9fdc873e798
#
_cell.length_a   1.000
_cell.length_b   1.000
_cell.length_c   1.000
_cell.angle_alpha   90.00
_cell.angle_beta   90.00
_cell.angle_gamma   90.00
#
_symmetry.space_group_name_H-M   'P 1'
#
loop_
_entity.id
_entity.type
_entity.pdbx_description
1 polymer ?
#
loop_
_entity_poly.entity_id
_entity_poly.type
_entity_poly.pdbx_seq_one_letter_code
_entity_poly.pdbx_strand_id
1 'polypeptide(L)'
;MRAKILATAEEMGYQPPARTNAHPGGESIGILVADRFFNENAFYSNLYRSVLRCAAEQDISVLMEIVLPQAEKSCNMPSFLVNRKVDGLIFMGEISRRYLATAVQTGVPFMLLDFYDDAIAADCVLSDNTSGSYTMTEHLISTGRRNIGFVGSVLSTSSIMDRYLGYVKAMLRAGLPIRDDWRLEDRDDQGKFMPFSLPHEMPDAFVCNCDAVAYNLVETLKRNGYRVPQDVAVTGYDDYRYSTLCSPQLTSYRVDLDGMAKTVVAQLRRKMAHKPAIAPTVIVPGGFVAVLQPQPRLATPLVWA
;
A
#
# COMPACT_ATOMS: atom_id res chain seq x y z
N MET A 1 -37.12 -15.61 23.75
CA MET A 1 -37.45 -16.25 22.45
C MET A 1 -36.35 -17.19 21.98
N ARG A 2 -35.08 -16.77 21.83
CA ARG A 2 -33.96 -17.62 21.36
C ARG A 2 -33.74 -18.90 22.20
N ALA A 3 -33.77 -18.81 23.52
CA ALA A 3 -33.60 -19.96 24.42
C ALA A 3 -34.71 -21.01 24.28
N LYS A 4 -35.99 -20.60 24.09
CA LYS A 4 -37.09 -21.51 23.81
C LYS A 4 -36.93 -22.24 22.50
N ILE A 5 -36.48 -21.54 21.45
CA ILE A 5 -36.26 -22.19 20.12
C ILE A 5 -35.15 -23.24 20.21
N LEU A 6 -34.06 -22.95 20.94
CA LEU A 6 -32.98 -23.92 21.14
C LEU A 6 -33.43 -25.15 21.95
N ALA A 7 -34.19 -24.98 23.01
CA ALA A 7 -34.71 -26.06 23.81
C ALA A 7 -35.69 -26.95 23.03
N THR A 8 -36.58 -26.34 22.24
CA THR A 8 -37.49 -27.10 21.36
C THR A 8 -36.76 -27.86 20.25
N ALA A 9 -35.67 -27.26 19.71
CA ALA A 9 -34.83 -27.89 18.71
C ALA A 9 -34.10 -29.14 19.27
N GLU A 10 -33.59 -29.07 20.50
CA GLU A 10 -32.99 -30.19 21.21
C GLU A 10 -34.03 -31.30 21.52
N GLU A 11 -35.22 -30.94 21.99
CA GLU A 11 -36.31 -31.87 22.24
C GLU A 11 -36.79 -32.61 20.97
N MET A 12 -36.72 -31.93 19.83
CA MET A 12 -37.05 -32.52 18.51
C MET A 12 -35.91 -33.34 17.89
N GLY A 13 -34.79 -33.51 18.60
CA GLY A 13 -33.61 -34.22 18.11
C GLY A 13 -32.87 -33.52 16.97
N TYR A 14 -33.14 -32.21 16.75
CA TYR A 14 -32.42 -31.40 15.80
C TYR A 14 -30.99 -31.18 16.29
N GLN A 15 -30.05 -31.89 15.71
CA GLN A 15 -28.64 -31.55 15.82
C GLN A 15 -28.35 -30.56 14.71
N PRO A 16 -27.91 -29.30 15.03
CA PRO A 16 -27.41 -28.42 14.00
C PRO A 16 -26.32 -29.20 13.23
N PRO A 17 -26.30 -29.15 11.89
CA PRO A 17 -25.27 -29.80 11.14
C PRO A 17 -23.92 -29.42 11.74
N ALA A 18 -23.08 -30.44 12.04
CA ALA A 18 -21.74 -30.20 12.51
C ALA A 18 -21.17 -29.10 11.64
N ARG A 19 -20.63 -28.04 12.28
CA ARG A 19 -19.95 -26.92 11.57
C ARG A 19 -18.74 -27.50 10.83
N THR A 20 -18.96 -28.19 9.74
CA THR A 20 -17.96 -28.32 8.71
C THR A 20 -17.92 -26.94 8.08
N ASN A 21 -16.84 -26.20 8.29
CA ASN A 21 -16.56 -24.94 7.61
C ASN A 21 -16.39 -25.13 6.09
N ALA A 22 -16.79 -26.27 5.57
CA ALA A 22 -16.81 -26.54 4.15
C ALA A 22 -18.09 -25.94 3.57
N HIS A 23 -18.01 -24.76 3.00
CA HIS A 23 -19.00 -24.33 2.03
C HIS A 23 -19.11 -25.41 0.95
N PRO A 24 -20.32 -25.75 0.45
CA PRO A 24 -20.51 -26.74 -0.61
C PRO A 24 -19.75 -26.41 -1.92
N GLY A 25 -19.02 -25.28 -1.98
CA GLY A 25 -18.28 -24.77 -3.12
C GLY A 25 -16.76 -24.59 -2.92
N GLY A 26 -16.15 -25.16 -1.87
CA GLY A 26 -14.70 -24.97 -1.61
C GLY A 26 -14.36 -23.84 -0.65
N GLU A 27 -13.05 -23.52 -0.51
CA GLU A 27 -12.57 -22.40 0.33
C GLU A 27 -13.02 -21.05 -0.24
N SER A 28 -13.35 -20.10 0.64
CA SER A 28 -13.79 -18.76 0.27
C SER A 28 -13.10 -17.68 1.11
N ILE A 29 -12.63 -16.63 0.46
CA ILE A 29 -12.02 -15.47 1.12
C ILE A 29 -12.77 -14.19 0.82
N GLY A 30 -12.87 -13.31 1.84
CA GLY A 30 -13.37 -11.95 1.72
C GLY A 30 -12.21 -10.98 1.54
N ILE A 31 -12.37 -9.97 0.68
CA ILE A 31 -11.44 -8.85 0.57
C ILE A 31 -12.18 -7.57 0.94
N LEU A 32 -11.64 -6.82 1.87
CA LEU A 32 -12.13 -5.51 2.29
C LEU A 32 -11.10 -4.45 1.92
N VAL A 33 -11.54 -3.42 1.20
CA VAL A 33 -10.70 -2.28 0.82
C VAL A 33 -11.47 -0.99 1.07
N ALA A 34 -10.84 0.01 1.69
CA ALA A 34 -11.47 1.30 1.88
C ALA A 34 -11.62 2.04 0.54
N ASP A 35 -12.77 2.70 0.33
CA ASP A 35 -13.15 3.40 -0.91
C ASP A 35 -12.05 4.34 -1.42
N ARG A 36 -11.40 5.09 -0.53
CA ARG A 36 -10.29 6.00 -0.85
C ARG A 36 -9.11 5.35 -1.57
N PHE A 37 -8.90 4.05 -1.39
CA PHE A 37 -7.81 3.32 -2.05
C PHE A 37 -8.22 2.68 -3.37
N PHE A 38 -9.50 2.39 -3.56
CA PHE A 38 -9.97 1.68 -4.76
C PHE A 38 -10.33 2.61 -5.90
N ASN A 39 -10.91 3.77 -5.62
CA ASN A 39 -11.39 4.69 -6.66
C ASN A 39 -10.30 5.58 -7.26
N GLU A 40 -9.30 5.97 -6.49
CA GLU A 40 -8.29 6.94 -6.94
C GLU A 40 -6.94 6.29 -7.32
N ASN A 41 -6.73 5.00 -6.97
CA ASN A 41 -5.44 4.37 -7.13
C ASN A 41 -5.51 3.03 -7.86
N ALA A 42 -5.02 3.04 -9.10
CA ALA A 42 -4.89 1.83 -9.89
C ALA A 42 -3.95 0.76 -9.28
N PHE A 43 -3.10 1.11 -8.31
CA PHE A 43 -2.26 0.17 -7.57
C PHE A 43 -3.09 -0.91 -6.88
N TYR A 44 -4.09 -0.51 -6.08
CA TYR A 44 -4.95 -1.49 -5.38
C TYR A 44 -5.83 -2.32 -6.32
N SER A 45 -6.26 -1.75 -7.44
CA SER A 45 -6.96 -2.52 -8.48
C SER A 45 -6.10 -3.62 -9.08
N ASN A 46 -4.78 -3.39 -9.25
CA ASN A 46 -3.86 -4.41 -9.75
C ASN A 46 -3.48 -5.42 -8.67
N LEU A 47 -3.25 -4.98 -7.44
CA LEU A 47 -3.02 -5.87 -6.32
C LEU A 47 -4.21 -6.83 -6.15
N TYR A 48 -5.44 -6.31 -6.22
CA TYR A 48 -6.65 -7.12 -6.22
C TYR A 48 -6.67 -8.15 -7.36
N ARG A 49 -6.33 -7.75 -8.59
CA ARG A 49 -6.26 -8.69 -9.73
C ARG A 49 -5.23 -9.80 -9.49
N SER A 50 -4.07 -9.47 -8.90
CA SER A 50 -3.06 -10.47 -8.55
C SER A 50 -3.58 -11.44 -7.48
N VAL A 51 -4.30 -10.95 -6.47
CA VAL A 51 -4.94 -11.80 -5.45
C VAL A 51 -6.00 -12.68 -6.08
N LEU A 52 -6.87 -12.13 -6.94
CA LEU A 52 -7.89 -12.92 -7.66
C LEU A 52 -7.29 -14.06 -8.49
N ARG A 53 -6.24 -13.75 -9.26
CA ARG A 53 -5.55 -14.77 -10.07
C ARG A 53 -4.95 -15.86 -9.19
N CYS A 54 -4.25 -15.49 -8.13
CA CYS A 54 -3.65 -16.44 -7.20
C CYS A 54 -4.71 -17.30 -6.48
N ALA A 55 -5.86 -16.74 -6.13
CA ALA A 55 -6.98 -17.47 -5.53
C ALA A 55 -7.61 -18.46 -6.52
N ALA A 56 -7.85 -18.02 -7.77
CA ALA A 56 -8.42 -18.85 -8.82
C ALA A 56 -7.53 -20.06 -9.17
N GLU A 57 -6.20 -19.89 -9.19
CA GLU A 57 -5.24 -20.99 -9.39
C GLU A 57 -5.30 -22.05 -8.27
N GLN A 58 -5.97 -21.77 -7.16
CA GLN A 58 -6.09 -22.64 -5.98
C GLN A 58 -7.54 -23.02 -5.68
N ASP A 59 -8.46 -22.81 -6.61
CA ASP A 59 -9.91 -23.08 -6.48
C ASP A 59 -10.56 -22.35 -5.28
N ILE A 60 -10.06 -21.15 -4.94
CA ILE A 60 -10.58 -20.31 -3.86
C ILE A 60 -11.55 -19.28 -4.44
N SER A 61 -12.78 -19.26 -3.90
CA SER A 61 -13.76 -18.21 -4.22
C SER A 61 -13.43 -16.91 -3.53
N VAL A 62 -13.59 -15.77 -4.22
CA VAL A 62 -13.32 -14.45 -3.66
C VAL A 62 -14.57 -13.59 -3.65
N LEU A 63 -14.91 -13.04 -2.48
CA LEU A 63 -15.92 -11.99 -2.30
C LEU A 63 -15.20 -10.69 -1.95
N MET A 64 -15.52 -9.58 -2.63
CA MET A 64 -14.92 -8.29 -2.33
C MET A 64 -15.99 -7.27 -1.96
N GLU A 65 -15.68 -6.40 -1.01
CA GLU A 65 -16.49 -5.22 -0.70
C GLU A 65 -15.61 -4.00 -0.56
N ILE A 66 -16.02 -2.92 -1.22
CA ILE A 66 -15.45 -1.60 -1.02
C ILE A 66 -16.13 -0.98 0.18
N VAL A 67 -15.36 -0.71 1.23
CA VAL A 67 -15.85 -0.14 2.47
C VAL A 67 -15.99 1.37 2.29
N LEU A 68 -17.24 1.83 2.13
CA LEU A 68 -17.55 3.24 1.98
C LEU A 68 -17.26 4.01 3.29
N PRO A 69 -16.93 5.31 3.22
CA PRO A 69 -16.56 6.11 4.41
C PRO A 69 -17.60 6.06 5.53
N GLN A 70 -18.90 6.04 5.19
CA GLN A 70 -19.97 5.94 6.17
C GLN A 70 -20.02 4.55 6.83
N ALA A 71 -19.80 3.48 6.08
CA ALA A 71 -19.74 2.12 6.63
C ALA A 71 -18.52 1.95 7.53
N GLU A 72 -17.36 2.49 7.13
CA GLU A 72 -16.15 2.50 7.94
C GLU A 72 -16.36 3.24 9.26
N LYS A 73 -16.95 4.45 9.23
CA LYS A 73 -17.24 5.27 10.42
C LYS A 73 -18.24 4.62 11.38
N SER A 74 -19.28 3.98 10.84
CA SER A 74 -20.32 3.30 11.66
C SER A 74 -19.98 1.85 12.01
N CYS A 75 -18.84 1.33 11.53
CA CYS A 75 -18.44 -0.06 11.70
C CYS A 75 -19.47 -1.06 11.17
N ASN A 76 -20.14 -0.73 10.06
CA ASN A 76 -21.07 -1.64 9.41
C ASN A 76 -20.27 -2.73 8.66
N MET A 77 -20.37 -3.95 9.16
CA MET A 77 -19.66 -5.09 8.58
C MET A 77 -20.39 -5.63 7.33
N PRO A 78 -19.65 -6.10 6.32
CA PRO A 78 -20.22 -6.72 5.13
C PRO A 78 -21.14 -7.89 5.44
N SER A 79 -22.17 -8.07 4.61
CA SER A 79 -23.14 -9.16 4.80
C SER A 79 -22.48 -10.53 4.73
N PHE A 80 -21.47 -10.72 3.90
CA PHE A 80 -20.74 -11.99 3.79
C PHE A 80 -19.95 -12.31 5.06
N LEU A 81 -19.47 -11.30 5.79
CA LEU A 81 -18.79 -11.47 7.07
C LEU A 81 -19.78 -11.77 8.20
N VAL A 82 -20.87 -10.98 8.29
CA VAL A 82 -21.92 -11.18 9.29
C VAL A 82 -22.57 -12.56 9.15
N ASN A 83 -22.82 -12.99 7.92
CA ASN A 83 -23.46 -14.27 7.61
C ASN A 83 -22.45 -15.43 7.49
N ARG A 84 -21.18 -15.20 7.82
CA ARG A 84 -20.10 -16.21 7.77
C ARG A 84 -20.02 -16.96 6.43
N LYS A 85 -20.06 -16.20 5.33
CA LYS A 85 -19.95 -16.73 3.96
C LYS A 85 -18.50 -16.80 3.46
N VAL A 86 -17.52 -16.46 4.30
CA VAL A 86 -16.09 -16.53 3.99
C VAL A 86 -15.36 -17.24 5.12
N ASP A 87 -14.33 -17.99 4.77
CA ASP A 87 -13.49 -18.74 5.68
C ASP A 87 -12.29 -17.92 6.17
N GLY A 88 -11.91 -16.86 5.44
CA GLY A 88 -10.83 -15.95 5.77
C GLY A 88 -11.05 -14.55 5.19
N LEU A 89 -10.29 -13.57 5.69
CA LEU A 89 -10.36 -12.17 5.28
C LEU A 89 -8.99 -11.61 4.92
N ILE A 90 -8.97 -10.76 3.90
CA ILE A 90 -7.84 -9.88 3.59
C ILE A 90 -8.32 -8.43 3.70
N PHE A 91 -7.69 -7.65 4.56
CA PHE A 91 -7.81 -6.20 4.55
C PHE A 91 -6.73 -5.66 3.63
N MET A 92 -7.12 -5.03 2.54
CA MET A 92 -6.21 -4.54 1.50
C MET A 92 -6.13 -3.00 1.54
N GLY A 93 -4.97 -2.49 1.95
CA GLY A 93 -4.79 -1.07 2.26
C GLY A 93 -5.37 -0.68 3.62
N GLU A 94 -4.89 0.44 4.14
CA GLU A 94 -5.19 0.88 5.50
C GLU A 94 -6.68 1.19 5.71
N ILE A 95 -7.23 0.63 6.77
CA ILE A 95 -8.60 0.85 7.22
C ILE A 95 -8.58 1.35 8.66
N SER A 96 -9.61 2.08 9.09
CA SER A 96 -9.62 2.61 10.44
C SER A 96 -9.51 1.50 11.49
N ARG A 97 -8.68 1.75 12.50
CA ARG A 97 -8.45 0.82 13.61
C ARG A 97 -9.75 0.33 14.26
N ARG A 98 -10.73 1.24 14.40
CA ARG A 98 -12.03 0.90 14.97
C ARG A 98 -12.80 -0.12 14.11
N TYR A 99 -12.78 0.05 12.78
CA TYR A 99 -13.41 -0.90 11.86
C TYR A 99 -12.69 -2.26 11.88
N LEU A 100 -11.36 -2.25 11.83
CA LEU A 100 -10.54 -3.45 11.92
C LEU A 100 -10.79 -4.21 13.23
N ALA A 101 -10.78 -3.51 14.39
CA ALA A 101 -11.08 -4.11 15.68
C ALA A 101 -12.47 -4.76 15.75
N THR A 102 -13.48 -4.16 15.09
CA THR A 102 -14.82 -4.73 15.02
C THR A 102 -14.84 -6.01 14.15
N ALA A 103 -14.14 -6.00 13.03
CA ALA A 103 -14.04 -7.17 12.15
C ALA A 103 -13.31 -8.34 12.83
N VAL A 104 -12.26 -8.06 13.61
CA VAL A 104 -11.52 -9.08 14.40
C VAL A 104 -12.44 -9.84 15.36
N GLN A 105 -13.45 -9.15 15.95
CA GLN A 105 -14.40 -9.78 16.87
C GLN A 105 -15.28 -10.83 16.21
N THR A 106 -15.35 -10.89 14.89
CA THR A 106 -16.11 -11.94 14.17
C THR A 106 -15.47 -13.33 14.30
N GLY A 107 -14.18 -13.37 14.69
CA GLY A 107 -13.41 -14.62 14.83
C GLY A 107 -13.02 -15.27 13.50
N VAL A 108 -13.26 -14.63 12.36
CA VAL A 108 -12.80 -15.10 11.05
C VAL A 108 -11.29 -14.83 10.94
N PRO A 109 -10.47 -15.83 10.55
CA PRO A 109 -9.04 -15.63 10.32
C PRO A 109 -8.79 -14.52 9.30
N PHE A 110 -7.81 -13.66 9.55
CA PHE A 110 -7.55 -12.53 8.66
C PHE A 110 -6.06 -12.23 8.50
N MET A 111 -5.75 -11.51 7.42
CA MET A 111 -4.43 -10.95 7.08
C MET A 111 -4.57 -9.48 6.71
N LEU A 112 -3.54 -8.69 7.00
CA LEU A 112 -3.38 -7.34 6.47
C LEU A 112 -2.50 -7.40 5.22
N LEU A 113 -2.85 -6.62 4.20
CA LEU A 113 -2.11 -6.55 2.94
C LEU A 113 -1.80 -5.09 2.61
N ASP A 114 -0.52 -4.77 2.48
CA ASP A 114 0.05 -3.45 2.20
C ASP A 114 -0.10 -2.42 3.33
N PHE A 115 -0.38 -2.87 4.53
CA PHE A 115 -0.36 -2.05 5.74
C PHE A 115 -0.23 -2.91 7.00
N TYR A 116 0.09 -2.26 8.12
CA TYR A 116 0.05 -2.83 9.46
C TYR A 116 -0.59 -1.85 10.46
N ASP A 117 -0.99 -2.35 11.62
CA ASP A 117 -1.48 -1.53 12.73
C ASP A 117 -0.74 -1.92 14.02
N ASP A 118 -0.09 -0.95 14.66
CA ASP A 118 0.76 -1.19 15.84
C ASP A 118 -0.03 -1.64 17.08
N ALA A 119 -1.34 -1.35 17.14
CA ALA A 119 -2.19 -1.68 18.28
C ALA A 119 -2.98 -2.99 18.10
N ILE A 120 -3.04 -3.53 16.89
CA ILE A 120 -3.76 -4.76 16.58
C ILE A 120 -2.74 -5.82 16.16
N ALA A 121 -2.58 -6.84 17.01
CA ALA A 121 -1.72 -7.99 16.68
C ALA A 121 -2.31 -8.75 15.49
N ALA A 122 -1.82 -8.45 14.29
CA ALA A 122 -2.28 -9.03 13.04
C ALA A 122 -1.08 -9.42 12.16
N ASP A 123 -1.18 -10.57 11.50
CA ASP A 123 -0.20 -10.93 10.50
C ASP A 123 -0.39 -10.07 9.25
N CYS A 124 0.71 -9.61 8.66
CA CYS A 124 0.67 -8.73 7.50
C CYS A 124 1.67 -9.12 6.41
N VAL A 125 1.34 -8.73 5.17
CA VAL A 125 2.22 -8.80 4.01
C VAL A 125 2.41 -7.39 3.47
N LEU A 126 3.65 -6.95 3.42
CA LEU A 126 4.05 -5.58 3.06
C LEU A 126 4.99 -5.60 1.85
N SER A 127 4.99 -4.53 1.06
CA SER A 127 6.11 -4.24 0.17
C SER A 127 7.32 -3.73 0.97
N ASP A 128 8.54 -3.83 0.40
CA ASP A 128 9.74 -3.31 1.05
C ASP A 128 9.84 -1.78 0.94
N ASN A 129 8.93 -1.10 1.64
CA ASN A 129 8.77 0.35 1.58
C ASN A 129 10.03 1.11 1.98
N THR A 130 10.65 0.70 3.08
CA THR A 130 11.85 1.38 3.62
C THR A 130 13.06 1.19 2.70
N SER A 131 13.38 -0.05 2.28
CA SER A 131 14.54 -0.29 1.42
C SER A 131 14.32 0.24 0.00
N GLY A 132 13.09 0.17 -0.50
CA GLY A 132 12.76 0.71 -1.81
C GLY A 132 12.94 2.22 -1.88
N SER A 133 12.38 2.97 -0.94
CA SER A 133 12.54 4.42 -0.88
C SER A 133 13.99 4.85 -0.58
N TYR A 134 14.69 4.08 0.27
CA TYR A 134 16.12 4.24 0.47
C TYR A 134 16.88 4.13 -0.87
N THR A 135 16.61 3.11 -1.67
CA THR A 135 17.24 2.88 -2.98
C THR A 135 16.94 4.04 -3.96
N MET A 136 15.69 4.54 -3.98
CA MET A 136 15.34 5.69 -4.82
C MET A 136 16.09 6.95 -4.42
N THR A 137 16.24 7.19 -3.13
CA THR A 137 16.99 8.33 -2.61
C THR A 137 18.48 8.20 -2.89
N GLU A 138 19.09 7.01 -2.69
CA GLU A 138 20.49 6.75 -3.04
C GLU A 138 20.76 6.95 -4.54
N HIS A 139 19.81 6.56 -5.40
CA HIS A 139 19.92 6.82 -6.83
C HIS A 139 20.06 8.33 -7.11
N LEU A 140 19.20 9.18 -6.54
CA LEU A 140 19.32 10.63 -6.70
C LEU A 140 20.66 11.16 -6.18
N ILE A 141 21.09 10.70 -5.02
CA ILE A 141 22.40 11.07 -4.44
C ILE A 141 23.55 10.67 -5.36
N SER A 142 23.50 9.46 -5.94
CA SER A 142 24.52 8.95 -6.86
C SER A 142 24.61 9.73 -8.17
N THR A 143 23.50 10.36 -8.60
CA THR A 143 23.47 11.26 -9.76
C THR A 143 23.91 12.70 -9.44
N GLY A 144 24.39 12.95 -8.24
CA GLY A 144 24.94 14.24 -7.80
C GLY A 144 23.95 15.17 -7.11
N ARG A 145 22.69 14.77 -6.89
CA ARG A 145 21.70 15.57 -6.15
C ARG A 145 22.05 15.61 -4.67
N ARG A 146 21.87 16.78 -4.05
CA ARG A 146 22.24 17.02 -2.65
C ARG A 146 21.11 17.65 -1.84
N ASN A 147 20.25 18.42 -2.49
CA ASN A 147 19.07 19.06 -1.89
C ASN A 147 17.84 18.26 -2.31
N ILE A 148 17.47 17.26 -1.53
CA ILE A 148 16.44 16.30 -1.91
C ILE A 148 15.26 16.45 -0.97
N GLY A 149 14.06 16.68 -1.53
CA GLY A 149 12.79 16.69 -0.81
C GLY A 149 12.05 15.37 -0.87
N PHE A 150 11.01 15.24 -0.05
CA PHE A 150 10.09 14.13 -0.05
C PHE A 150 8.66 14.61 -0.32
N VAL A 151 7.92 13.86 -1.14
CA VAL A 151 6.51 14.15 -1.41
C VAL A 151 5.65 12.98 -0.94
N GLY A 152 4.86 13.25 0.09
CA GLY A 152 3.98 12.28 0.71
C GLY A 152 3.46 12.73 2.06
N SER A 153 2.17 12.57 2.29
CA SER A 153 1.52 12.82 3.58
C SER A 153 1.85 11.69 4.54
N VAL A 154 2.94 11.88 5.30
CA VAL A 154 3.64 10.83 6.06
C VAL A 154 2.75 10.08 7.05
N LEU A 155 1.74 10.76 7.61
CA LEU A 155 0.83 10.17 8.59
C LEU A 155 -0.43 9.56 7.97
N SER A 156 -0.56 9.58 6.63
CA SER A 156 -1.76 9.08 5.97
C SER A 156 -1.82 7.56 5.90
N THR A 157 -0.68 6.89 5.78
CA THR A 157 -0.60 5.42 5.78
C THR A 157 0.75 4.93 6.33
N SER A 158 0.77 3.70 6.88
CA SER A 158 1.99 3.03 7.32
C SER A 158 3.02 2.90 6.19
N SER A 159 2.58 2.61 4.97
CA SER A 159 3.48 2.48 3.80
C SER A 159 4.15 3.81 3.42
N ILE A 160 3.44 4.95 3.48
CA ILE A 160 4.04 6.27 3.22
C ILE A 160 5.04 6.63 4.32
N MET A 161 4.71 6.34 5.59
CA MET A 161 5.62 6.53 6.72
C MET A 161 6.93 5.74 6.50
N ASP A 162 6.82 4.47 6.15
CA ASP A 162 8.00 3.61 5.93
C ASP A 162 8.85 4.11 4.74
N ARG A 163 8.21 4.60 3.66
CA ARG A 163 8.91 5.22 2.52
C ARG A 163 9.64 6.50 2.93
N TYR A 164 9.01 7.33 3.76
CA TYR A 164 9.66 8.51 4.33
C TYR A 164 10.87 8.14 5.20
N LEU A 165 10.75 7.12 6.05
CA LEU A 165 11.87 6.64 6.86
C LEU A 165 13.02 6.08 6.00
N GLY A 166 12.71 5.47 4.86
CA GLY A 166 13.72 5.05 3.87
C GLY A 166 14.49 6.23 3.29
N TYR A 167 13.77 7.29 2.89
CA TYR A 167 14.36 8.57 2.45
C TYR A 167 15.26 9.17 3.54
N VAL A 168 14.74 9.33 4.76
CA VAL A 168 15.49 9.88 5.90
C VAL A 168 16.78 9.09 6.15
N LYS A 169 16.71 7.77 6.12
CA LYS A 169 17.86 6.88 6.29
C LYS A 169 18.95 7.14 5.24
N ALA A 170 18.59 7.32 3.98
CA ALA A 170 19.55 7.59 2.91
C ALA A 170 20.21 8.97 3.08
N MET A 171 19.41 10.01 3.38
CA MET A 171 19.91 11.37 3.61
C MET A 171 20.88 11.42 4.78
N LEU A 172 20.55 10.81 5.91
CA LEU A 172 21.42 10.74 7.09
C LEU A 172 22.73 10.00 6.79
N ARG A 173 22.67 8.88 6.06
CA ARG A 173 23.89 8.14 5.69
C ARG A 173 24.82 8.94 4.78
N ALA A 174 24.24 9.76 3.92
CA ALA A 174 25.00 10.64 3.03
C ALA A 174 25.46 11.96 3.69
N GLY A 175 25.08 12.23 4.95
CA GLY A 175 25.37 13.48 5.63
C GLY A 175 24.67 14.68 4.99
N LEU A 176 23.53 14.48 4.36
CA LEU A 176 22.76 15.52 3.68
C LEU A 176 21.65 16.09 4.57
N PRO A 177 21.30 17.38 4.41
CA PRO A 177 20.27 18.01 5.22
C PRO A 177 18.89 17.49 4.88
N ILE A 178 18.05 17.31 5.91
CA ILE A 178 16.61 17.06 5.77
C ILE A 178 15.92 18.35 6.18
N ARG A 179 15.12 18.91 5.27
CA ARG A 179 14.43 20.19 5.50
C ARG A 179 12.93 19.97 5.49
N ASP A 180 12.23 20.49 6.49
CA ASP A 180 10.77 20.36 6.62
C ASP A 180 10.01 21.09 5.50
N ASP A 181 10.55 22.22 4.99
CA ASP A 181 9.96 22.95 3.88
C ASP A 181 10.09 22.25 2.52
N TRP A 182 10.88 21.16 2.43
CA TRP A 182 10.97 20.28 1.26
C TRP A 182 10.14 19.00 1.41
N ARG A 183 9.37 18.87 2.49
CA ARG A 183 8.38 17.81 2.64
C ARG A 183 7.00 18.31 2.20
N LEU A 184 6.52 17.82 1.06
CA LEU A 184 5.26 18.24 0.51
C LEU A 184 4.18 17.21 0.85
N GLU A 185 3.04 17.70 1.32
CA GLU A 185 1.86 16.86 1.50
C GLU A 185 1.20 16.60 0.14
N ASP A 186 0.73 15.39 -0.10
CA ASP A 186 0.13 14.95 -1.35
C ASP A 186 -1.37 14.67 -1.24
N ARG A 187 -1.90 14.61 0.00
CA ARG A 187 -3.32 14.30 0.25
C ARG A 187 -3.83 14.97 1.52
N ASP A 188 -5.16 15.13 1.54
CA ASP A 188 -5.89 15.68 2.68
C ASP A 188 -6.12 14.61 3.78
N ASP A 189 -6.80 15.04 4.86
CA ASP A 189 -7.15 14.17 6.01
C ASP A 189 -8.10 13.01 5.65
N GLN A 190 -8.73 13.05 4.45
CA GLN A 190 -9.56 11.98 3.94
C GLN A 190 -8.81 11.05 2.98
N GLY A 191 -7.53 11.33 2.74
CA GLY A 191 -6.65 10.58 1.84
C GLY A 191 -6.80 10.94 0.36
N LYS A 192 -7.52 12.04 0.03
CA LYS A 192 -7.71 12.51 -1.34
C LYS A 192 -6.53 13.35 -1.80
N PHE A 193 -6.06 13.13 -3.03
CA PHE A 193 -4.94 13.89 -3.59
C PHE A 193 -5.21 15.40 -3.64
N MET A 194 -4.19 16.17 -3.27
CA MET A 194 -4.20 17.64 -3.27
C MET A 194 -3.20 18.21 -4.29
N PRO A 195 -3.46 19.43 -4.80
CA PRO A 195 -2.45 20.18 -5.56
C PRO A 195 -1.23 20.51 -4.69
N PHE A 196 -0.05 20.47 -5.29
CA PHE A 196 1.19 20.84 -4.59
C PHE A 196 1.39 22.37 -4.52
N SER A 197 1.83 22.84 -3.36
CA SER A 197 2.45 24.15 -3.21
C SER A 197 3.97 23.95 -3.24
N LEU A 198 4.62 24.42 -4.32
CA LEU A 198 6.08 24.30 -4.45
C LEU A 198 6.77 25.18 -3.40
N PRO A 199 7.88 24.73 -2.80
CA PRO A 199 8.62 25.50 -1.82
C PRO A 199 9.25 26.75 -2.46
N HIS A 200 9.44 27.80 -1.68
CA HIS A 200 10.09 29.04 -2.16
C HIS A 200 11.54 28.79 -2.60
N GLU A 201 12.27 28.03 -1.80
CA GLU A 201 13.62 27.56 -2.13
C GLU A 201 13.50 26.11 -2.64
N MET A 202 13.69 25.93 -3.95
CA MET A 202 13.50 24.64 -4.59
C MET A 202 14.66 23.69 -4.30
N PRO A 203 14.38 22.43 -3.93
CA PRO A 203 15.39 21.37 -3.94
C PRO A 203 15.79 21.00 -5.37
N ASP A 204 16.89 20.28 -5.53
CA ASP A 204 17.35 19.77 -6.82
C ASP A 204 16.75 18.41 -7.20
N ALA A 205 16.03 17.76 -6.26
CA ALA A 205 15.28 16.54 -6.53
C ALA A 205 14.16 16.30 -5.51
N PHE A 206 13.21 15.43 -5.90
CA PHE A 206 12.17 14.89 -5.01
C PHE A 206 12.08 13.37 -5.11
N VAL A 207 11.94 12.72 -3.96
CA VAL A 207 11.48 11.34 -3.82
C VAL A 207 9.99 11.36 -3.55
N CYS A 208 9.18 10.80 -4.45
CA CYS A 208 7.73 10.75 -4.27
C CYS A 208 7.31 9.40 -3.69
N ASN A 209 6.29 9.44 -2.84
CA ASN A 209 5.78 8.22 -2.21
C ASN A 209 5.18 7.22 -3.22
N CYS A 210 4.67 7.68 -4.37
CA CYS A 210 4.18 6.80 -5.45
C CYS A 210 4.28 7.48 -6.83
N ASP A 211 4.14 6.70 -7.90
CA ASP A 211 4.23 7.18 -9.28
C ASP A 211 3.12 8.16 -9.66
N ALA A 212 1.91 8.01 -9.11
CA ALA A 212 0.82 8.96 -9.35
C ALA A 212 1.15 10.35 -8.81
N VAL A 213 1.74 10.42 -7.63
CA VAL A 213 2.23 11.65 -7.01
C VAL A 213 3.40 12.22 -7.80
N ALA A 214 4.36 11.38 -8.20
CA ALA A 214 5.49 11.79 -9.02
C ALA A 214 5.05 12.39 -10.37
N TYR A 215 4.07 11.77 -11.04
CA TYR A 215 3.48 12.28 -12.27
C TYR A 215 2.86 13.68 -12.08
N ASN A 216 2.03 13.85 -11.06
CA ASN A 216 1.40 15.13 -10.74
C ASN A 216 2.44 16.21 -10.39
N LEU A 217 3.50 15.83 -9.67
CA LEU A 217 4.59 16.76 -9.36
C LEU A 217 5.35 17.19 -10.63
N VAL A 218 5.70 16.25 -11.51
CA VAL A 218 6.37 16.55 -12.79
C VAL A 218 5.54 17.53 -13.63
N GLU A 219 4.24 17.32 -13.74
CA GLU A 219 3.36 18.23 -14.46
C GLU A 219 3.25 19.61 -13.78
N THR A 220 3.30 19.65 -12.46
CA THR A 220 3.33 20.92 -11.70
C THR A 220 4.65 21.66 -11.89
N LEU A 221 5.79 20.96 -11.82
CA LEU A 221 7.11 21.54 -12.07
C LEU A 221 7.20 22.15 -13.47
N LYS A 222 6.78 21.43 -14.50
CA LYS A 222 6.76 21.92 -15.89
C LYS A 222 5.90 23.18 -16.06
N ARG A 223 4.70 23.21 -15.47
CA ARG A 223 3.83 24.37 -15.51
C ARG A 223 4.44 25.61 -14.84
N ASN A 224 5.36 25.40 -13.89
CA ASN A 224 6.11 26.46 -13.23
C ASN A 224 7.49 26.72 -13.87
N GLY A 225 7.75 26.18 -15.07
CA GLY A 225 8.95 26.48 -15.86
C GLY A 225 10.18 25.66 -15.52
N TYR A 226 10.09 24.65 -14.64
CA TYR A 226 11.20 23.78 -14.31
C TYR A 226 11.34 22.64 -15.33
N ARG A 227 12.57 22.36 -15.73
CA ARG A 227 12.88 21.20 -16.57
C ARG A 227 13.13 19.98 -15.69
N VAL A 228 12.46 18.90 -16.02
CA VAL A 228 12.64 17.59 -15.34
C VAL A 228 13.36 16.66 -16.31
N PRO A 229 14.50 16.05 -15.94
CA PRO A 229 15.16 16.06 -14.63
C PRO A 229 16.27 17.14 -14.48
N GLN A 230 16.47 18.05 -15.45
CA GLN A 230 17.64 18.93 -15.50
C GLN A 230 17.69 19.88 -14.29
N ASP A 231 16.61 20.60 -14.02
CA ASP A 231 16.53 21.55 -12.92
C ASP A 231 16.13 20.84 -11.62
N VAL A 232 15.09 19.96 -11.69
CA VAL A 232 14.60 19.18 -10.57
C VAL A 232 14.39 17.72 -11.01
N ALA A 233 15.10 16.78 -10.40
CA ALA A 233 14.89 15.35 -10.65
C ALA A 233 13.73 14.81 -9.80
N VAL A 234 12.99 13.82 -10.32
CA VAL A 234 11.87 13.20 -9.62
C VAL A 234 11.96 11.68 -9.74
N THR A 235 11.82 10.98 -8.62
CA THR A 235 11.66 9.52 -8.59
C THR A 235 10.31 9.14 -8.03
N GLY A 236 9.77 8.02 -8.51
CA GLY A 236 8.52 7.45 -8.06
C GLY A 236 8.67 6.17 -7.24
N TYR A 237 7.54 5.52 -6.99
CA TYR A 237 7.41 4.24 -6.33
C TYR A 237 6.18 3.54 -6.90
N ASP A 238 6.17 2.23 -7.01
CA ASP A 238 5.20 1.27 -7.53
C ASP A 238 5.60 0.67 -8.89
N ASP A 239 6.30 1.39 -9.77
CA ASP A 239 6.60 1.08 -11.19
C ASP A 239 5.31 0.70 -11.93
N TYR A 240 4.36 1.59 -11.84
CA TYR A 240 3.05 1.38 -12.40
C TYR A 240 2.76 2.39 -13.51
N ARG A 241 1.61 2.25 -14.18
CA ARG A 241 1.15 3.01 -15.35
C ARG A 241 1.64 4.47 -15.43
N TYR A 242 1.71 5.18 -14.31
CA TYR A 242 2.15 6.57 -14.27
C TYR A 242 3.65 6.73 -14.52
N SER A 243 4.48 5.73 -14.20
CA SER A 243 5.92 5.79 -14.50
C SER A 243 6.19 5.87 -15.99
N THR A 244 5.38 5.19 -16.81
CA THR A 244 5.48 5.15 -18.28
C THR A 244 4.72 6.26 -18.98
N LEU A 245 3.62 6.77 -18.40
CA LEU A 245 2.86 7.89 -18.95
C LEU A 245 3.55 9.23 -18.72
N CYS A 246 4.38 9.33 -17.70
CA CYS A 246 5.14 10.52 -17.41
C CYS A 246 6.16 10.82 -18.54
N SER A 247 6.34 12.08 -18.87
CA SER A 247 7.37 12.53 -19.81
C SER A 247 8.26 13.58 -19.14
N PRO A 248 9.56 13.32 -18.90
CA PRO A 248 10.24 12.04 -19.13
C PRO A 248 9.69 10.91 -18.26
N GLN A 249 9.89 9.66 -18.69
CA GLN A 249 9.55 8.49 -17.87
C GLN A 249 10.24 8.54 -16.51
N LEU A 250 9.59 7.99 -15.49
CA LEU A 250 10.10 8.03 -14.12
C LEU A 250 11.00 6.83 -13.82
N THR A 251 12.13 7.10 -13.17
CA THR A 251 12.82 6.07 -12.39
C THR A 251 11.94 5.75 -11.18
N SER A 252 11.63 4.48 -10.97
CA SER A 252 10.68 4.01 -9.96
C SER A 252 11.16 2.73 -9.25
N TYR A 253 10.55 2.42 -8.13
CA TYR A 253 10.74 1.14 -7.44
C TYR A 253 9.53 0.24 -7.68
N ARG A 254 9.75 -0.89 -8.36
CA ARG A 254 8.69 -1.85 -8.69
C ARG A 254 8.27 -2.63 -7.46
N VAL A 255 6.98 -2.62 -7.14
CA VAL A 255 6.38 -3.51 -6.15
C VAL A 255 6.05 -4.86 -6.78
N ASP A 256 6.43 -5.95 -6.14
CA ASP A 256 6.08 -7.31 -6.58
C ASP A 256 4.66 -7.69 -6.11
N LEU A 257 3.65 -7.22 -6.86
CA LEU A 257 2.24 -7.48 -6.55
C LEU A 257 1.89 -8.97 -6.57
N ASP A 258 2.52 -9.74 -7.44
CA ASP A 258 2.28 -11.19 -7.55
C ASP A 258 2.89 -11.94 -6.36
N GLY A 259 4.10 -11.54 -5.94
CA GLY A 259 4.72 -12.04 -4.72
C GLY A 259 3.89 -11.74 -3.47
N MET A 260 3.38 -10.50 -3.36
CA MET A 260 2.48 -10.11 -2.25
C MET A 260 1.19 -10.94 -2.26
N ALA A 261 0.56 -11.10 -3.42
CA ALA A 261 -0.66 -11.88 -3.57
C ALA A 261 -0.47 -13.36 -3.20
N LYS A 262 0.57 -14.00 -3.73
CA LYS A 262 0.91 -15.39 -3.40
C LYS A 262 1.17 -15.57 -1.91
N THR A 263 1.89 -14.63 -1.31
CA THR A 263 2.24 -14.68 0.10
C THR A 263 1.01 -14.53 1.00
N VAL A 264 0.14 -13.55 0.74
CA VAL A 264 -1.05 -13.31 1.58
C VAL A 264 -2.05 -14.44 1.48
N VAL A 265 -2.29 -14.99 0.28
CA VAL A 265 -3.21 -16.12 0.09
C VAL A 265 -2.66 -17.37 0.79
N ALA A 266 -1.38 -17.70 0.63
CA ALA A 266 -0.76 -18.84 1.28
C ALA A 266 -0.79 -18.73 2.81
N GLN A 267 -0.49 -17.56 3.37
CA GLN A 267 -0.53 -17.32 4.81
C GLN A 267 -1.95 -17.41 5.36
N LEU A 268 -2.93 -16.80 4.68
CA LEU A 268 -4.33 -16.85 5.09
C LEU A 268 -4.86 -18.29 5.09
N ARG A 269 -4.55 -19.09 4.07
CA ARG A 269 -4.91 -20.52 4.04
C ARG A 269 -4.34 -21.30 5.22
N ARG A 270 -3.11 -21.00 5.63
CA ARG A 270 -2.54 -21.62 6.84
C ARG A 270 -3.35 -21.26 8.07
N LYS A 271 -3.76 -19.99 8.22
CA LYS A 271 -4.60 -19.53 9.35
C LYS A 271 -5.98 -20.18 9.31
N MET A 272 -6.62 -20.30 8.15
CA MET A 272 -7.89 -21.00 7.97
C MET A 272 -7.79 -22.47 8.38
N ALA A 273 -6.65 -23.10 8.11
CA ALA A 273 -6.35 -24.49 8.53
C ALA A 273 -5.84 -24.58 9.98
N HIS A 274 -5.96 -23.53 10.79
CA HIS A 274 -5.45 -23.45 12.18
C HIS A 274 -3.94 -23.76 12.33
N LYS A 275 -3.16 -23.53 11.26
CA LYS A 275 -1.68 -23.66 11.29
C LYS A 275 -1.06 -22.29 11.60
N PRO A 276 0.08 -22.25 12.31
CA PRO A 276 0.76 -20.99 12.57
C PRO A 276 1.18 -20.31 11.27
N ALA A 277 1.18 -18.98 11.26
CA ALA A 277 1.78 -18.20 10.19
C ALA A 277 3.27 -18.56 10.03
N ILE A 278 3.83 -18.38 8.84
CA ILE A 278 5.28 -18.57 8.59
C ILE A 278 6.05 -17.48 9.34
N ALA A 279 5.55 -16.23 9.23
CA ALA A 279 6.03 -15.10 9.99
C ALA A 279 4.87 -14.11 10.21
N PRO A 280 4.80 -13.40 11.35
CA PRO A 280 3.76 -12.39 11.58
C PRO A 280 3.79 -11.26 10.56
N THR A 281 4.98 -10.83 10.17
CA THR A 281 5.19 -9.82 9.13
C THR A 281 6.06 -10.41 8.04
N VAL A 282 5.57 -10.35 6.79
CA VAL A 282 6.34 -10.74 5.62
C VAL A 282 6.52 -9.52 4.73
N ILE A 283 7.78 -9.14 4.52
CA ILE A 283 8.16 -8.07 3.60
C ILE A 283 8.52 -8.72 2.27
N VAL A 284 7.82 -8.34 1.20
CA VAL A 284 8.08 -8.81 -0.15
C VAL A 284 9.01 -7.81 -0.85
N PRO A 285 10.22 -8.21 -1.23
CA PRO A 285 11.15 -7.32 -1.90
C PRO A 285 10.63 -6.93 -3.28
N GLY A 286 10.91 -5.69 -3.66
CA GLY A 286 10.64 -5.17 -5.00
C GLY A 286 11.91 -5.05 -5.84
N GLY A 287 11.87 -4.18 -6.85
CA GLY A 287 12.98 -3.99 -7.76
C GLY A 287 13.18 -2.54 -8.22
N PHE A 288 14.43 -2.13 -8.34
CA PHE A 288 14.80 -0.84 -8.90
C PHE A 288 14.60 -0.84 -10.43
N VAL A 289 13.87 0.15 -10.94
CA VAL A 289 13.64 0.34 -12.38
C VAL A 289 14.17 1.71 -12.78
N ALA A 290 15.38 1.72 -13.35
CA ALA A 290 16.00 2.92 -13.85
C ALA A 290 15.49 3.26 -15.25
N VAL A 291 15.15 4.54 -15.45
CA VAL A 291 15.07 5.11 -16.79
C VAL A 291 16.35 5.91 -17.03
N LEU A 292 16.96 5.74 -18.19
CA LEU A 292 18.12 6.52 -18.61
C LEU A 292 17.71 7.99 -18.79
N GLN A 293 17.81 8.75 -17.69
CA GLN A 293 17.61 10.20 -17.76
C GLN A 293 18.92 10.87 -18.16
N PRO A 294 18.91 11.86 -19.06
CA PRO A 294 20.13 12.60 -19.40
C PRO A 294 20.71 13.24 -18.14
N GLN A 295 21.97 12.96 -17.86
CA GLN A 295 22.67 13.54 -16.72
C GLN A 295 22.74 15.06 -16.87
N PRO A 296 22.66 15.83 -15.76
CA PRO A 296 22.97 17.25 -15.80
C PRO A 296 24.38 17.40 -16.35
N ARG A 297 24.58 18.32 -17.30
CA ARG A 297 25.94 18.68 -17.75
C ARG A 297 26.65 19.20 -16.50
N LEU A 298 27.67 18.48 -16.03
CA LEU A 298 28.60 18.98 -15.03
C LEU A 298 29.06 20.35 -15.52
N ALA A 299 28.86 21.38 -14.71
CA ALA A 299 29.40 22.70 -15.00
C ALA A 299 30.90 22.49 -15.23
N THR A 300 31.39 22.89 -16.40
CA THR A 300 32.81 22.83 -16.74
C THR A 300 33.56 23.59 -15.64
N PRO A 301 34.58 23.00 -14.97
CA PRO A 301 35.33 23.75 -13.97
C PRO A 301 35.90 24.96 -14.65
N LEU A 302 35.64 26.16 -14.08
CA LEU A 302 36.32 27.39 -14.47
C LEU A 302 37.82 27.15 -14.31
N VAL A 303 38.51 26.96 -15.40
CA VAL A 303 39.97 26.97 -15.44
C VAL A 303 40.36 28.43 -15.21
N TRP A 304 40.83 28.73 -14.02
CA TRP A 304 41.48 29.99 -13.74
C TRP A 304 42.80 29.98 -14.48
N ALA A 305 42.93 30.86 -15.48
CA ALA A 305 44.19 31.16 -16.15
C ALA A 305 45.01 32.20 -15.30
#